data_4c31a9b46c52d734efd4ed951bd4cf40
#
_entry.id   4c31a9b46c52d734efd4ed951bd4cf40
#
_cell.length_a   1.000
_cell.length_b   1.000
_cell.length_c   1.000
_cell.angle_alpha   90.00
_cell.angle_beta   90.00
_cell.angle_gamma   90.00
#
_symmetry.space_group_name_H-M   'P 1'
#
loop_
_entity.id
_entity.type
_entity.pdbx_description
1 polymer ?
#
loop_
_entity_poly.entity_id
_entity_poly.type
_entity_poly.pdbx_seq_one_letter_code
_entity_poly.pdbx_strand_id
1 'polypeptide(L)'
;MRERSKETLLRQAEELIACTGYDEVSLLSLSTGDYSQLHALLPEVMDRMEKKRVSVALPSLRIDSLLKGELSKMQSVRKAGLTFAPEAGTQRMRDVINKNVTEEDLLRACADAFTAGWTGVKLYFMIGLPTETDEDVLGIIDLARKVSKLFYSLPKEQRGKALRVTVSVSTFVPKPHTAFEWCPQDPPEEVMRKQKLLQGAIRSVRGGELHYHPSFLSELEAAFSRGDRRLNGVLLRAHEKGCRFDSWSEHFKPQAWREAFEEEGLTVEEYAQRFRELEEPLPWDHVDVVVTKSFLQREYKKAMEAMITPDCRQGCNGCFGRAYADYCGTK
;
A
#
# COMPACT_ATOMS: atom_id res chain seq x y z
N MET A 1 -13.23 11.77 9.58
CA MET A 1 -13.49 11.31 8.20
C MET A 1 -14.64 12.14 7.63
N ARG A 2 -14.64 12.47 6.33
CA ARG A 2 -15.74 13.20 5.67
C ARG A 2 -16.25 12.34 4.52
N GLU A 3 -17.54 12.08 4.50
CA GLU A 3 -18.20 11.32 3.44
C GLU A 3 -19.10 12.24 2.61
N ARG A 4 -19.21 11.96 1.31
CA ARG A 4 -20.23 12.57 0.45
C ARG A 4 -21.47 11.68 0.45
N SER A 5 -22.64 12.28 0.27
CA SER A 5 -23.86 11.47 0.14
C SER A 5 -23.87 10.64 -1.15
N LYS A 6 -24.58 9.52 -1.11
CA LYS A 6 -24.77 8.62 -2.25
C LYS A 6 -25.29 9.39 -3.48
N GLU A 7 -26.28 10.26 -3.30
CA GLU A 7 -26.88 11.07 -4.37
C GLU A 7 -25.85 11.99 -5.04
N THR A 8 -24.98 12.60 -4.21
CA THR A 8 -23.90 13.46 -4.72
C THR A 8 -22.91 12.66 -5.57
N LEU A 9 -22.52 11.45 -5.13
CA LEU A 9 -21.57 10.62 -5.86
C LEU A 9 -22.17 10.12 -7.18
N LEU A 10 -23.45 9.70 -7.20
CA LEU A 10 -24.14 9.29 -8.40
C LEU A 10 -24.23 10.42 -9.43
N ARG A 11 -24.65 11.60 -8.99
CA ARG A 11 -24.72 12.79 -9.86
C ARG A 11 -23.36 13.15 -10.44
N GLN A 12 -22.30 13.19 -9.58
CA GLN A 12 -20.95 13.51 -10.03
C GLN A 12 -20.41 12.49 -11.04
N ALA A 13 -20.67 11.19 -10.84
CA ALA A 13 -20.26 10.16 -11.80
C ALA A 13 -20.93 10.38 -13.17
N GLU A 14 -22.23 10.67 -13.19
CA GLU A 14 -22.95 10.92 -14.43
C GLU A 14 -22.50 12.20 -15.14
N GLU A 15 -22.29 13.28 -14.41
CA GLU A 15 -21.79 14.56 -14.93
C GLU A 15 -20.37 14.43 -15.51
N LEU A 16 -19.45 13.74 -14.79
CA LEU A 16 -18.10 13.51 -15.27
C LEU A 16 -18.07 12.74 -16.60
N ILE A 17 -18.83 11.66 -16.70
CA ILE A 17 -18.92 10.88 -17.95
C ILE A 17 -19.55 11.70 -19.08
N ALA A 18 -20.59 12.46 -18.80
CA ALA A 18 -21.24 13.29 -19.79
C ALA A 18 -20.33 14.42 -20.32
N CYS A 19 -19.52 15.02 -19.44
CA CYS A 19 -18.62 16.12 -19.80
C CYS A 19 -17.32 15.66 -20.50
N THR A 20 -16.83 14.45 -20.15
CA THR A 20 -15.51 13.98 -20.62
C THR A 20 -15.57 12.96 -21.73
N GLY A 21 -16.65 12.19 -21.83
CA GLY A 21 -16.81 11.10 -22.79
C GLY A 21 -15.96 9.86 -22.48
N TYR A 22 -15.38 9.75 -21.28
CA TYR A 22 -14.64 8.55 -20.88
C TYR A 22 -15.55 7.34 -20.72
N ASP A 23 -15.00 6.15 -20.93
CA ASP A 23 -15.66 4.85 -20.79
C ASP A 23 -15.37 4.16 -19.45
N GLU A 24 -14.74 4.89 -18.51
CA GLU A 24 -14.45 4.43 -17.14
C GLU A 24 -14.63 5.55 -16.13
N VAL A 25 -15.23 5.21 -14.98
CA VAL A 25 -15.29 6.06 -13.78
C VAL A 25 -14.71 5.33 -12.58
N SER A 26 -13.86 5.99 -11.81
CA SER A 26 -13.26 5.44 -10.60
C SER A 26 -13.85 6.07 -9.33
N LEU A 27 -14.23 5.25 -8.36
CA LEU A 27 -14.55 5.70 -7.00
C LEU A 27 -13.27 5.72 -6.16
N LEU A 28 -12.64 6.89 -6.08
CA LEU A 28 -11.33 7.07 -5.42
C LEU A 28 -11.50 7.51 -3.97
N SER A 29 -10.87 6.77 -3.05
CA SER A 29 -10.70 7.15 -1.64
C SER A 29 -9.47 6.45 -1.06
N LEU A 30 -9.09 6.77 0.19
CA LEU A 30 -8.05 6.03 0.91
C LEU A 30 -8.46 4.58 1.22
N SER A 31 -9.77 4.36 1.45
CA SER A 31 -10.36 3.03 1.63
C SER A 31 -11.82 3.08 1.17
N THR A 32 -12.08 2.62 -0.03
CA THR A 32 -13.45 2.60 -0.59
C THR A 32 -14.36 1.67 0.21
N GLY A 33 -13.81 0.57 0.75
CA GLY A 33 -14.57 -0.38 1.57
C GLY A 33 -15.10 0.19 2.89
N ASP A 34 -14.50 1.28 3.40
CA ASP A 34 -14.92 1.92 4.65
C ASP A 34 -16.01 2.99 4.44
N TYR A 35 -16.45 3.24 3.19
CA TYR A 35 -17.55 4.16 2.94
C TYR A 35 -18.87 3.59 3.46
N SER A 36 -19.54 4.32 4.36
CA SER A 36 -20.70 3.83 5.12
C SER A 36 -21.89 3.40 4.24
N GLN A 37 -22.04 3.99 3.04
CA GLN A 37 -23.12 3.71 2.11
C GLN A 37 -22.67 2.91 0.88
N LEU A 38 -21.51 2.23 0.93
CA LEU A 38 -20.96 1.52 -0.21
C LEU A 38 -21.97 0.49 -0.79
N HIS A 39 -22.60 -0.28 0.09
CA HIS A 39 -23.56 -1.32 -0.30
C HIS A 39 -24.79 -0.78 -1.02
N ALA A 40 -25.21 0.44 -0.67
CA ALA A 40 -26.33 1.12 -1.32
C ALA A 40 -25.89 1.85 -2.60
N LEU A 41 -24.65 2.36 -2.64
CA LEU A 41 -24.11 3.12 -3.75
C LEU A 41 -23.74 2.20 -4.93
N LEU A 42 -23.02 1.12 -4.64
CA LEU A 42 -22.33 0.33 -5.65
C LEU A 42 -23.30 -0.30 -6.67
N PRO A 43 -24.40 -0.97 -6.28
CA PRO A 43 -25.37 -1.49 -7.24
C PRO A 43 -25.98 -0.40 -8.13
N GLU A 44 -26.27 0.77 -7.57
CA GLU A 44 -26.94 1.86 -8.29
C GLU A 44 -26.00 2.55 -9.28
N VAL A 45 -24.74 2.82 -8.89
CA VAL A 45 -23.76 3.39 -9.82
C VAL A 45 -23.45 2.41 -10.96
N MET A 46 -23.37 1.12 -10.65
CA MET A 46 -23.12 0.10 -11.67
C MET A 46 -24.29 0.01 -12.68
N ASP A 47 -25.53 -0.07 -12.21
CA ASP A 47 -26.70 -0.12 -13.09
C ASP A 47 -26.82 1.13 -14.00
N ARG A 48 -26.46 2.31 -13.49
CA ARG A 48 -26.47 3.56 -14.27
C ARG A 48 -25.33 3.59 -15.29
N MET A 49 -24.13 3.14 -14.92
CA MET A 49 -22.95 3.15 -15.78
C MET A 49 -23.03 2.05 -16.85
N GLU A 50 -23.56 0.87 -16.53
CA GLU A 50 -23.79 -0.22 -17.49
C GLU A 50 -24.67 0.21 -18.67
N LYS A 51 -25.76 0.94 -18.41
CA LYS A 51 -26.64 1.52 -19.43
C LYS A 51 -25.90 2.46 -20.39
N LYS A 52 -24.84 3.10 -19.90
CA LYS A 52 -23.97 4.02 -20.67
C LYS A 52 -22.74 3.30 -21.25
N ARG A 53 -22.58 1.99 -21.02
CA ARG A 53 -21.39 1.19 -21.38
C ARG A 53 -20.10 1.74 -20.76
N VAL A 54 -20.18 2.29 -19.53
CA VAL A 54 -19.08 2.83 -18.75
C VAL A 54 -18.69 1.84 -17.68
N SER A 55 -17.40 1.53 -17.55
CA SER A 55 -16.90 0.67 -16.49
C SER A 55 -16.76 1.42 -15.17
N VAL A 56 -16.95 0.71 -14.04
CA VAL A 56 -16.75 1.25 -12.71
C VAL A 56 -15.52 0.59 -12.10
N ALA A 57 -14.51 1.39 -11.73
CA ALA A 57 -13.29 0.92 -11.07
C ALA A 57 -13.32 1.27 -9.58
N LEU A 58 -12.85 0.34 -8.76
CA LEU A 58 -12.72 0.47 -7.30
C LEU A 58 -11.28 0.18 -6.89
N PRO A 59 -10.36 1.16 -7.04
CA PRO A 59 -8.93 0.91 -6.88
C PRO A 59 -8.48 0.66 -5.42
N SER A 60 -9.27 1.04 -4.44
CA SER A 60 -8.91 0.99 -3.00
C SER A 60 -9.86 0.09 -2.20
N LEU A 61 -10.17 -1.10 -2.71
CA LEU A 61 -10.94 -2.08 -1.95
C LEU A 61 -10.07 -2.79 -0.92
N ARG A 62 -10.53 -2.82 0.32
CA ARG A 62 -9.94 -3.68 1.35
C ARG A 62 -10.36 -5.12 1.11
N ILE A 63 -9.49 -6.05 1.50
CA ILE A 63 -9.72 -7.50 1.34
C ILE A 63 -10.98 -7.96 2.08
N ASP A 64 -11.26 -7.36 3.25
CA ASP A 64 -12.37 -7.67 4.13
C ASP A 64 -13.71 -7.04 3.74
N SER A 65 -13.73 -6.08 2.80
CA SER A 65 -14.92 -5.30 2.41
C SER A 65 -15.63 -5.81 1.14
N LEU A 66 -15.12 -6.85 0.49
CA LEU A 66 -15.71 -7.38 -0.74
C LEU A 66 -16.95 -8.22 -0.45
N LEU A 67 -18.08 -7.80 -0.98
CA LEU A 67 -19.35 -8.53 -0.87
C LEU A 67 -19.53 -9.53 -2.01
N LYS A 68 -19.94 -10.75 -1.63
CA LYS A 68 -20.39 -11.78 -2.59
C LYS A 68 -21.56 -11.23 -3.41
N GLY A 69 -21.45 -11.16 -4.69
CA GLY A 69 -22.54 -10.72 -5.59
C GLY A 69 -22.29 -9.36 -6.25
N GLU A 70 -21.56 -8.47 -5.65
CA GLU A 70 -21.18 -7.19 -6.30
C GLU A 70 -20.04 -7.40 -7.30
N LEU A 71 -19.12 -8.33 -7.03
CA LEU A 71 -18.03 -8.69 -7.92
C LEU A 71 -18.52 -9.17 -9.29
N SER A 72 -19.59 -9.96 -9.36
CA SER A 72 -20.11 -10.47 -10.65
C SER A 72 -20.67 -9.35 -11.53
N LYS A 73 -21.30 -8.33 -10.94
CA LYS A 73 -21.80 -7.15 -11.66
C LYS A 73 -20.66 -6.27 -12.19
N MET A 74 -19.56 -6.13 -11.44
CA MET A 74 -18.40 -5.34 -11.88
C MET A 74 -17.77 -5.85 -13.17
N GLN A 75 -17.94 -7.11 -13.51
CA GLN A 75 -17.41 -7.71 -14.73
C GLN A 75 -18.24 -7.48 -15.98
N SER A 76 -19.50 -7.02 -15.86
CA SER A 76 -20.44 -6.96 -16.98
C SER A 76 -19.98 -6.01 -18.10
N VAL A 77 -19.24 -4.96 -17.79
CA VAL A 77 -18.83 -3.94 -18.77
C VAL A 77 -17.36 -4.09 -19.19
N ARG A 78 -16.42 -4.23 -18.25
CA ARG A 78 -14.98 -4.41 -18.55
C ARG A 78 -14.29 -5.13 -17.40
N LYS A 79 -13.37 -6.03 -17.72
CA LYS A 79 -12.53 -6.71 -16.71
C LYS A 79 -11.46 -5.77 -16.18
N ALA A 80 -11.76 -5.01 -15.13
CA ALA A 80 -10.74 -4.30 -14.37
C ALA A 80 -9.85 -5.30 -13.60
N GLY A 81 -8.55 -5.02 -13.48
CA GLY A 81 -7.65 -5.83 -12.66
C GLY A 81 -8.05 -5.74 -11.18
N LEU A 82 -8.05 -6.88 -10.48
CA LEU A 82 -8.30 -6.92 -9.04
C LEU A 82 -6.98 -6.77 -8.29
N THR A 83 -6.97 -5.88 -7.31
CA THR A 83 -5.77 -5.56 -6.53
C THR A 83 -6.04 -5.75 -5.05
N PHE A 84 -5.15 -6.49 -4.38
CA PHE A 84 -5.14 -6.67 -2.94
C PHE A 84 -3.80 -6.23 -2.37
N ALA A 85 -3.81 -5.71 -1.14
CA ALA A 85 -2.63 -5.26 -0.43
C ALA A 85 -2.50 -5.99 0.92
N PRO A 86 -2.02 -7.26 0.94
CA PRO A 86 -1.69 -7.95 2.18
C PRO A 86 -0.50 -7.31 2.90
N GLU A 87 0.34 -6.56 2.19
CA GLU A 87 1.51 -5.78 2.61
C GLU A 87 2.69 -6.63 3.08
N ALA A 88 2.48 -7.82 3.70
CA ALA A 88 3.54 -8.69 4.17
C ALA A 88 3.22 -10.17 3.92
N GLY A 89 4.28 -10.98 3.80
CA GLY A 89 4.20 -12.39 3.43
C GLY A 89 3.63 -13.30 4.52
N THR A 90 3.96 -13.03 5.78
CA THR A 90 3.54 -13.85 6.93
C THR A 90 2.54 -13.13 7.82
N GLN A 91 1.77 -13.88 8.63
CA GLN A 91 0.87 -13.28 9.61
C GLN A 91 1.66 -12.46 10.63
N ARG A 92 2.79 -13.00 11.11
CA ARG A 92 3.67 -12.29 12.04
C ARG A 92 4.03 -10.89 11.51
N MET A 93 4.42 -10.77 10.24
CA MET A 93 4.77 -9.47 9.67
C MET A 93 3.55 -8.56 9.44
N ARG A 94 2.39 -9.13 9.13
CA ARG A 94 1.13 -8.34 9.10
C ARG A 94 0.78 -7.80 10.49
N ASP A 95 1.05 -8.57 11.54
CA ASP A 95 0.83 -8.13 12.92
C ASP A 95 1.84 -7.04 13.32
N VAL A 96 3.12 -7.16 12.93
CA VAL A 96 4.15 -6.12 13.12
C VAL A 96 3.70 -4.76 12.54
N ILE A 97 3.16 -4.75 11.34
CA ILE A 97 2.70 -3.51 10.68
C ILE A 97 1.23 -3.16 11.01
N ASN A 98 0.64 -3.88 11.95
CA ASN A 98 -0.77 -3.75 12.37
C ASN A 98 -1.75 -3.79 11.18
N LYS A 99 -1.47 -4.64 10.19
CA LYS A 99 -2.34 -4.88 9.04
C LYS A 99 -3.37 -5.94 9.42
N ASN A 100 -4.52 -5.51 9.90
CA ASN A 100 -5.60 -6.38 10.37
C ASN A 100 -6.26 -7.18 9.23
N VAL A 101 -5.45 -7.98 8.51
CA VAL A 101 -5.88 -8.85 7.41
C VAL A 101 -5.22 -10.21 7.60
N THR A 102 -6.01 -11.26 7.59
CA THR A 102 -5.52 -12.65 7.69
C THR A 102 -5.25 -13.24 6.31
N GLU A 103 -4.51 -14.36 6.29
CA GLU A 103 -4.34 -15.16 5.08
C GLU A 103 -5.70 -15.68 4.57
N GLU A 104 -6.58 -16.09 5.51
CA GLU A 104 -7.91 -16.59 5.19
C GLU A 104 -8.78 -15.53 4.52
N ASP A 105 -8.70 -14.28 4.97
CA ASP A 105 -9.41 -13.15 4.33
C ASP A 105 -8.96 -12.97 2.89
N LEU A 106 -7.64 -12.99 2.62
CA LEU A 106 -7.09 -12.88 1.29
C LEU A 106 -7.56 -14.05 0.39
N LEU A 107 -7.44 -15.28 0.88
CA LEU A 107 -7.82 -16.46 0.11
C LEU A 107 -9.33 -16.49 -0.17
N ARG A 108 -10.16 -16.10 0.80
CA ARG A 108 -11.61 -15.96 0.61
C ARG A 108 -11.94 -14.93 -0.47
N ALA A 109 -11.35 -13.73 -0.39
CA ALA A 109 -11.56 -12.68 -1.38
C ALA A 109 -11.12 -13.12 -2.78
N CYS A 110 -10.00 -13.83 -2.90
CA CYS A 110 -9.54 -14.40 -4.16
C CYS A 110 -10.50 -15.49 -4.68
N ALA A 111 -11.03 -16.37 -3.81
CA ALA A 111 -12.00 -17.40 -4.21
C ALA A 111 -13.28 -16.77 -4.77
N ASP A 112 -13.83 -15.77 -4.10
CA ASP A 112 -15.02 -15.06 -4.54
C ASP A 112 -14.78 -14.36 -5.89
N ALA A 113 -13.60 -13.75 -6.07
CA ALA A 113 -13.20 -13.13 -7.33
C ALA A 113 -13.08 -14.14 -8.48
N PHE A 114 -12.41 -15.26 -8.24
CA PHE A 114 -12.21 -16.30 -9.26
C PHE A 114 -13.53 -16.96 -9.66
N THR A 115 -14.42 -17.19 -8.69
CA THR A 115 -15.78 -17.70 -8.93
C THR A 115 -16.62 -16.71 -9.75
N ALA A 116 -16.41 -15.39 -9.53
CA ALA A 116 -17.00 -14.34 -10.33
C ALA A 116 -16.32 -14.16 -11.70
N GLY A 117 -15.28 -14.95 -12.03
CA GLY A 117 -14.63 -15.02 -13.35
C GLY A 117 -13.36 -14.20 -13.53
N TRP A 118 -12.80 -13.61 -12.45
CA TRP A 118 -11.49 -12.96 -12.54
C TRP A 118 -10.38 -13.97 -12.83
N THR A 119 -9.46 -13.59 -13.71
CA THR A 119 -8.30 -14.40 -14.11
C THR A 119 -6.97 -13.70 -13.85
N GLY A 120 -7.02 -12.53 -13.23
CA GLY A 120 -5.85 -11.76 -12.84
C GLY A 120 -6.03 -11.13 -11.47
N VAL A 121 -4.99 -11.26 -10.64
CA VAL A 121 -4.92 -10.60 -9.34
C VAL A 121 -3.55 -9.97 -9.16
N LYS A 122 -3.51 -8.75 -8.63
CA LYS A 122 -2.30 -8.05 -8.24
C LYS A 122 -2.22 -7.99 -6.74
N LEU A 123 -1.10 -8.43 -6.18
CA LEU A 123 -0.82 -8.45 -4.75
C LEU A 123 0.31 -7.48 -4.44
N TYR A 124 0.04 -6.52 -3.55
CA TYR A 124 1.05 -5.57 -3.10
C TYR A 124 1.69 -6.03 -1.80
N PHE A 125 3.02 -5.92 -1.74
CA PHE A 125 3.83 -6.23 -0.58
C PHE A 125 4.93 -5.19 -0.38
N MET A 126 5.46 -5.14 0.84
CA MET A 126 6.68 -4.44 1.19
C MET A 126 7.75 -5.43 1.63
N ILE A 127 9.03 -5.09 1.36
CA ILE A 127 10.20 -5.77 1.93
C ILE A 127 11.07 -4.75 2.67
N GLY A 128 11.90 -5.22 3.59
CA GLY A 128 12.69 -4.36 4.47
C GLY A 128 11.90 -3.83 5.66
N LEU A 129 10.83 -4.51 6.04
CA LEU A 129 10.05 -4.17 7.23
C LEU A 129 10.86 -4.44 8.51
N PRO A 130 10.66 -3.64 9.58
CA PRO A 130 11.30 -3.91 10.86
C PRO A 130 11.06 -5.35 11.33
N THR A 131 12.08 -6.04 11.82
CA THR A 131 12.09 -7.45 12.26
C THR A 131 11.88 -8.51 11.18
N GLU A 132 11.87 -8.14 9.90
CA GLU A 132 11.65 -9.06 8.77
C GLU A 132 12.80 -10.08 8.63
N THR A 133 12.46 -11.35 8.45
CA THR A 133 13.38 -12.45 8.17
C THR A 133 13.24 -12.94 6.72
N ASP A 134 14.17 -13.81 6.27
CA ASP A 134 14.07 -14.41 4.94
C ASP A 134 12.83 -15.30 4.79
N GLU A 135 12.38 -15.95 5.87
CA GLU A 135 11.13 -16.69 5.87
C GLU A 135 9.92 -15.78 5.62
N ASP A 136 9.94 -14.56 6.17
CA ASP A 136 8.87 -13.59 5.94
C ASP A 136 8.85 -13.10 4.50
N VAL A 137 10.02 -12.85 3.92
CA VAL A 137 10.18 -12.48 2.51
C VAL A 137 9.66 -13.61 1.62
N LEU A 138 10.06 -14.86 1.87
CA LEU A 138 9.59 -16.02 1.12
C LEU A 138 8.10 -16.29 1.33
N GLY A 139 7.54 -15.91 2.46
CA GLY A 139 6.10 -15.94 2.75
C GLY A 139 5.27 -15.19 1.71
N ILE A 140 5.83 -14.14 1.06
CA ILE A 140 5.19 -13.44 -0.06
C ILE A 140 4.91 -14.41 -1.21
N ILE A 141 5.90 -15.24 -1.54
CA ILE A 141 5.78 -16.23 -2.63
C ILE A 141 4.84 -17.37 -2.22
N ASP A 142 4.85 -17.74 -0.94
CA ASP A 142 3.94 -18.79 -0.42
C ASP A 142 2.47 -18.33 -0.51
N LEU A 143 2.17 -17.09 -0.17
CA LEU A 143 0.83 -16.52 -0.37
C LEU A 143 0.43 -16.52 -1.85
N ALA A 144 1.31 -16.04 -2.73
CA ALA A 144 1.05 -16.03 -4.16
C ALA A 144 0.82 -17.46 -4.72
N ARG A 145 1.58 -18.46 -4.20
CA ARG A 145 1.41 -19.86 -4.55
C ARG A 145 0.08 -20.42 -4.08
N LYS A 146 -0.37 -20.08 -2.84
CA LYS A 146 -1.68 -20.45 -2.32
C LYS A 146 -2.81 -19.86 -3.16
N VAL A 147 -2.73 -18.59 -3.54
CA VAL A 147 -3.69 -17.92 -4.44
C VAL A 147 -3.74 -18.63 -5.80
N SER A 148 -2.57 -18.97 -6.37
CA SER A 148 -2.51 -19.72 -7.63
C SER A 148 -3.13 -21.12 -7.50
N LYS A 149 -2.79 -21.87 -6.45
CA LYS A 149 -3.38 -23.18 -6.18
C LYS A 149 -4.90 -23.11 -6.04
N LEU A 150 -5.42 -22.11 -5.33
CA LEU A 150 -6.84 -21.88 -5.15
C LEU A 150 -7.57 -21.76 -6.50
N PHE A 151 -7.05 -20.94 -7.42
CA PHE A 151 -7.62 -20.82 -8.77
C PHE A 151 -7.66 -22.14 -9.52
N TYR A 152 -6.55 -22.90 -9.49
CA TYR A 152 -6.47 -24.15 -10.23
C TYR A 152 -7.21 -25.31 -9.56
N SER A 153 -7.64 -25.17 -8.30
CA SER A 153 -8.53 -26.13 -7.63
C SER A 153 -9.99 -25.98 -8.01
N LEU A 154 -10.40 -24.84 -8.56
CA LEU A 154 -11.75 -24.64 -9.06
C LEU A 154 -12.02 -25.50 -10.31
N PRO A 155 -13.26 -26.01 -10.50
CA PRO A 155 -13.66 -26.70 -11.72
C PRO A 155 -13.35 -25.88 -12.98
N LYS A 156 -12.95 -26.54 -14.06
CA LYS A 156 -12.59 -25.85 -15.32
C LYS A 156 -13.71 -24.97 -15.88
N GLU A 157 -14.93 -25.36 -15.62
CA GLU A 157 -16.16 -24.67 -16.04
C GLU A 157 -16.41 -23.38 -15.27
N GLN A 158 -15.85 -23.27 -14.07
CA GLN A 158 -16.02 -22.13 -13.18
C GLN A 158 -14.82 -21.16 -13.18
N ARG A 159 -13.78 -21.44 -13.92
CA ARG A 159 -12.58 -20.60 -13.99
C ARG A 159 -12.15 -20.32 -15.43
N GLY A 160 -11.44 -19.22 -15.65
CA GLY A 160 -10.83 -18.90 -16.93
C GLY A 160 -9.69 -19.87 -17.30
N LYS A 161 -9.18 -19.74 -18.53
CA LYS A 161 -8.14 -20.63 -19.08
C LYS A 161 -6.81 -20.56 -18.32
N ALA A 162 -6.40 -19.36 -17.91
CA ALA A 162 -5.13 -19.11 -17.24
C ALA A 162 -5.29 -18.02 -16.19
N LEU A 163 -4.53 -18.15 -15.09
CA LEU A 163 -4.40 -17.13 -14.05
C LEU A 163 -3.14 -16.31 -14.25
N ARG A 164 -3.22 -15.01 -13.96
CA ARG A 164 -2.08 -14.13 -13.77
C ARG A 164 -2.06 -13.66 -12.32
N VAL A 165 -0.97 -13.94 -11.60
CA VAL A 165 -0.72 -13.41 -10.25
C VAL A 165 0.46 -12.45 -10.34
N THR A 166 0.18 -11.15 -10.24
CA THR A 166 1.21 -10.13 -10.20
C THR A 166 1.59 -9.83 -8.76
N VAL A 167 2.79 -10.18 -8.35
CA VAL A 167 3.39 -9.82 -7.07
C VAL A 167 4.14 -8.51 -7.26
N SER A 168 3.63 -7.43 -6.67
CA SER A 168 4.24 -6.10 -6.73
C SER A 168 4.87 -5.77 -5.39
N VAL A 169 6.18 -5.56 -5.37
CA VAL A 169 6.95 -5.37 -4.15
C VAL A 169 7.57 -3.99 -4.12
N SER A 170 7.29 -3.23 -3.06
CA SER A 170 7.95 -1.97 -2.75
C SER A 170 8.94 -2.15 -1.60
N THR A 171 9.96 -1.30 -1.55
CA THR A 171 10.85 -1.23 -0.39
C THR A 171 10.15 -0.42 0.70
N PHE A 172 10.25 -0.87 1.93
CA PHE A 172 9.77 -0.12 3.08
C PHE A 172 10.52 1.22 3.19
N VAL A 173 9.77 2.29 3.35
CA VAL A 173 10.29 3.65 3.58
C VAL A 173 9.71 4.17 4.88
N PRO A 174 10.53 4.35 5.93
CA PRO A 174 10.08 4.92 7.19
C PRO A 174 9.49 6.32 6.97
N LYS A 175 8.32 6.58 7.55
CA LYS A 175 7.65 7.87 7.39
C LYS A 175 7.51 8.59 8.72
N PRO A 176 7.64 9.93 8.76
CA PRO A 176 7.30 10.74 9.92
C PRO A 176 5.90 10.44 10.46
N HIS A 177 5.73 10.62 11.75
CA HIS A 177 4.45 10.46 12.45
C HIS A 177 3.82 9.07 12.28
N THR A 178 4.64 8.03 12.12
CA THR A 178 4.23 6.62 12.15
C THR A 178 4.97 5.87 13.25
N ALA A 179 4.49 4.69 13.62
CA ALA A 179 5.15 3.84 14.61
C ALA A 179 6.59 3.47 14.21
N PHE A 180 6.95 3.57 12.94
CA PHE A 180 8.27 3.21 12.43
C PHE A 180 9.15 4.42 12.07
N GLU A 181 8.83 5.62 12.52
CA GLU A 181 9.60 6.83 12.21
C GLU A 181 11.07 6.80 12.73
N TRP A 182 11.33 5.93 13.72
CA TRP A 182 12.68 5.71 14.28
C TRP A 182 13.49 4.66 13.51
N CYS A 183 12.81 3.80 12.75
CA CYS A 183 13.45 2.70 12.05
C CYS A 183 14.35 3.16 10.91
N PRO A 184 15.48 2.47 10.66
CA PRO A 184 16.22 2.62 9.43
C PRO A 184 15.48 1.98 8.25
N GLN A 185 15.83 2.38 7.05
CA GLN A 185 15.58 1.60 5.86
C GLN A 185 16.71 0.59 5.66
N ASP A 186 16.41 -0.57 5.10
CA ASP A 186 17.45 -1.52 4.67
C ASP A 186 18.39 -0.86 3.64
N PRO A 187 19.72 -1.11 3.74
CA PRO A 187 20.64 -0.63 2.72
C PRO A 187 20.36 -1.26 1.35
N PRO A 188 20.73 -0.60 0.24
CA PRO A 188 20.44 -1.08 -1.12
C PRO A 188 20.88 -2.51 -1.41
N GLU A 189 22.00 -2.95 -0.84
CA GLU A 189 22.52 -4.31 -1.00
C GLU A 189 21.58 -5.35 -0.41
N GLU A 190 21.03 -5.05 0.78
CA GLU A 190 20.07 -5.94 1.45
C GLU A 190 18.74 -5.97 0.71
N VAL A 191 18.24 -4.81 0.25
CA VAL A 191 17.05 -4.74 -0.60
C VAL A 191 17.24 -5.59 -1.87
N MET A 192 18.38 -5.43 -2.55
CA MET A 192 18.69 -6.22 -3.75
C MET A 192 18.80 -7.72 -3.45
N ARG A 193 19.38 -8.10 -2.28
CA ARG A 193 19.45 -9.49 -1.84
C ARG A 193 18.05 -10.10 -1.69
N LYS A 194 17.15 -9.39 -0.99
CA LYS A 194 15.75 -9.79 -0.82
C LYS A 194 15.00 -9.88 -2.17
N GLN A 195 15.21 -8.91 -3.06
CA GLN A 195 14.63 -8.95 -4.42
C GLN A 195 15.11 -10.17 -5.22
N LYS A 196 16.40 -10.53 -5.14
CA LYS A 196 16.94 -11.74 -5.78
C LYS A 196 16.34 -13.02 -5.21
N LEU A 197 16.12 -13.07 -3.89
CA LEU A 197 15.46 -14.19 -3.21
C LEU A 197 14.03 -14.39 -3.78
N LEU A 198 13.26 -13.33 -3.89
CA LEU A 198 11.92 -13.36 -4.49
C LEU A 198 11.96 -13.75 -5.97
N GLN A 199 12.92 -13.21 -6.74
CA GLN A 199 13.08 -13.49 -8.17
C GLN A 199 13.40 -14.98 -8.43
N GLY A 200 14.17 -15.60 -7.54
CA GLY A 200 14.42 -17.05 -7.58
C GLY A 200 13.16 -17.87 -7.30
N ALA A 201 12.40 -17.46 -6.28
CA ALA A 201 11.25 -18.21 -5.78
C ALA A 201 9.98 -18.07 -6.63
N ILE A 202 9.76 -16.92 -7.32
CA ILE A 202 8.53 -16.65 -8.08
C ILE A 202 8.27 -17.68 -9.19
N ARG A 203 9.31 -18.28 -9.72
CA ARG A 203 9.22 -19.34 -10.76
C ARG A 203 8.39 -20.55 -10.31
N SER A 204 8.23 -20.74 -8.99
CA SER A 204 7.40 -21.80 -8.42
C SER A 204 5.91 -21.47 -8.42
N VAL A 205 5.52 -20.24 -8.74
CA VAL A 205 4.13 -19.80 -8.79
C VAL A 205 3.61 -19.89 -10.22
N ARG A 206 2.67 -20.77 -10.46
CA ARG A 206 2.06 -20.90 -11.80
C ARG A 206 1.28 -19.63 -12.16
N GLY A 207 1.72 -18.95 -13.23
CA GLY A 207 1.17 -17.65 -13.66
C GLY A 207 1.65 -16.47 -12.82
N GLY A 208 2.72 -16.66 -12.02
CA GLY A 208 3.33 -15.63 -11.19
C GLY A 208 4.24 -14.70 -11.98
N GLU A 209 4.11 -13.41 -11.72
CA GLU A 209 4.99 -12.34 -12.22
C GLU A 209 5.43 -11.48 -11.04
N LEU A 210 6.71 -11.10 -10.99
CA LEU A 210 7.28 -10.25 -9.95
C LEU A 210 7.63 -8.87 -10.52
N HIS A 211 7.15 -7.83 -9.85
CA HIS A 211 7.50 -6.44 -10.13
C HIS A 211 8.05 -5.77 -8.88
N TYR A 212 9.12 -5.00 -9.01
CA TYR A 212 9.70 -4.19 -7.93
C TYR A 212 10.36 -2.92 -8.47
N HIS A 213 10.55 -1.94 -7.60
CA HIS A 213 11.20 -0.68 -7.93
C HIS A 213 12.72 -0.75 -7.68
N PRO A 214 13.53 0.07 -8.38
CA PRO A 214 14.96 0.21 -8.10
C PRO A 214 15.22 0.65 -6.66
N SER A 215 16.19 0.02 -5.98
CA SER A 215 16.50 0.25 -4.56
C SER A 215 16.93 1.69 -4.26
N PHE A 216 17.76 2.31 -5.12
CA PHE A 216 18.28 3.66 -4.88
C PHE A 216 17.19 4.74 -4.91
N LEU A 217 16.14 4.59 -5.71
CA LEU A 217 15.02 5.53 -5.68
C LEU A 217 14.29 5.50 -4.33
N SER A 218 14.12 4.31 -3.76
CA SER A 218 13.53 4.13 -2.43
C SER A 218 14.42 4.68 -1.32
N GLU A 219 15.74 4.56 -1.46
CA GLU A 219 16.72 5.13 -0.52
C GLU A 219 16.66 6.67 -0.52
N LEU A 220 16.62 7.27 -1.70
CA LEU A 220 16.45 8.71 -1.84
C LEU A 220 15.11 9.18 -1.24
N GLU A 221 14.02 8.43 -1.45
CA GLU A 221 12.73 8.70 -0.83
C GLU A 221 12.82 8.65 0.70
N ALA A 222 13.54 7.67 1.27
CA ALA A 222 13.75 7.56 2.70
C ALA A 222 14.56 8.74 3.25
N ALA A 223 15.62 9.16 2.54
CA ALA A 223 16.40 10.32 2.94
C ALA A 223 15.54 11.58 3.02
N PHE A 224 14.72 11.87 2.01
CA PHE A 224 13.82 13.03 2.04
C PHE A 224 12.66 12.88 3.03
N SER A 225 12.13 11.68 3.22
CA SER A 225 11.07 11.45 4.22
C SER A 225 11.55 11.68 5.66
N ARG A 226 12.82 11.41 5.93
CA ARG A 226 13.43 11.51 7.27
C ARG A 226 14.37 12.70 7.42
N GLY A 227 14.45 13.52 6.39
CA GLY A 227 15.38 14.63 6.28
C GLY A 227 15.04 15.84 7.13
N ASP A 228 15.94 16.78 7.13
CA ASP A 228 15.79 18.08 7.75
C ASP A 228 16.07 19.20 6.72
N ARG A 229 16.06 20.46 7.19
CA ARG A 229 16.23 21.64 6.30
C ARG A 229 17.57 21.69 5.55
N ARG A 230 18.60 20.93 5.97
CA ARG A 230 19.91 20.88 5.27
C ARG A 230 19.76 20.28 3.87
N LEU A 231 18.77 19.39 3.67
CA LEU A 231 18.47 18.83 2.35
C LEU A 231 18.01 19.85 1.32
N ASN A 232 17.71 21.09 1.72
CA ASN A 232 17.41 22.16 0.77
C ASN A 232 18.61 22.46 -0.15
N GLY A 233 19.83 22.47 0.39
CA GLY A 233 21.07 22.60 -0.41
C GLY A 233 21.20 21.46 -1.42
N VAL A 234 20.98 20.22 -0.97
CA VAL A 234 21.02 19.03 -1.84
C VAL A 234 20.05 19.14 -3.01
N LEU A 235 18.81 19.61 -2.75
CA LEU A 235 17.81 19.82 -3.82
C LEU A 235 18.27 20.83 -4.85
N LEU A 236 18.87 21.95 -4.41
CA LEU A 236 19.40 22.96 -5.31
C LEU A 236 20.53 22.41 -6.18
N ARG A 237 21.51 21.70 -5.57
CA ARG A 237 22.63 21.07 -6.31
C ARG A 237 22.13 20.02 -7.29
N ALA A 238 21.20 19.15 -6.88
CA ALA A 238 20.63 18.17 -7.78
C ALA A 238 19.91 18.81 -8.97
N HIS A 239 19.17 19.91 -8.73
CA HIS A 239 18.53 20.66 -9.80
C HIS A 239 19.55 21.28 -10.75
N GLU A 240 20.65 21.89 -10.25
CA GLU A 240 21.75 22.46 -11.06
C GLU A 240 22.42 21.39 -11.91
N LYS A 241 22.55 20.14 -11.40
CA LYS A 241 23.05 18.97 -12.12
C LYS A 241 22.03 18.38 -13.10
N GLY A 242 20.83 18.98 -13.21
CA GLY A 242 19.80 18.62 -14.16
C GLY A 242 18.98 17.40 -13.74
N CYS A 243 18.87 17.10 -12.44
CA CYS A 243 17.90 16.15 -11.91
C CYS A 243 16.50 16.71 -12.06
N ARG A 244 15.70 16.09 -12.91
CA ARG A 244 14.31 16.46 -13.21
C ARG A 244 13.56 15.22 -13.64
N PHE A 245 12.28 15.12 -13.26
CA PHE A 245 11.42 13.99 -13.61
C PHE A 245 11.94 12.65 -13.06
N ASP A 246 12.51 12.64 -11.86
CA ASP A 246 13.19 11.48 -11.26
C ASP A 246 12.25 10.29 -10.99
N SER A 247 10.93 10.46 -11.06
CA SER A 247 9.94 9.38 -11.02
C SER A 247 9.97 8.51 -12.28
N TRP A 248 10.61 8.97 -13.35
CA TRP A 248 10.76 8.24 -14.61
C TRP A 248 12.17 7.66 -14.67
N SER A 249 12.29 6.35 -14.74
CA SER A 249 13.57 5.65 -14.68
C SER A 249 14.60 6.13 -15.72
N GLU A 250 14.13 6.53 -16.90
CA GLU A 250 14.96 7.07 -17.98
C GLU A 250 15.51 8.47 -17.70
N HIS A 251 14.92 9.22 -16.77
CA HIS A 251 15.35 10.55 -16.36
C HIS A 251 16.09 10.57 -15.03
N PHE A 252 15.99 9.49 -14.26
CA PHE A 252 16.60 9.39 -12.95
C PHE A 252 18.14 9.33 -13.04
N LYS A 253 18.81 10.25 -12.32
CA LYS A 253 20.26 10.42 -12.32
C LYS A 253 20.87 10.10 -10.95
N PRO A 254 21.03 8.83 -10.57
CA PRO A 254 21.46 8.46 -9.22
C PRO A 254 22.83 9.05 -8.85
N GLN A 255 23.77 9.11 -9.78
CA GLN A 255 25.11 9.65 -9.52
C GLN A 255 25.06 11.16 -9.23
N ALA A 256 24.26 11.92 -9.96
CA ALA A 256 24.10 13.36 -9.73
C ALA A 256 23.47 13.68 -8.35
N TRP A 257 22.57 12.80 -7.87
CA TRP A 257 22.04 12.90 -6.51
C TRP A 257 23.10 12.62 -5.46
N ARG A 258 23.95 11.58 -5.62
CA ARG A 258 25.04 11.30 -4.69
C ARG A 258 26.02 12.48 -4.59
N GLU A 259 26.44 13.02 -5.73
CA GLU A 259 27.30 14.20 -5.80
C GLU A 259 26.66 15.42 -5.13
N ALA A 260 25.35 15.63 -5.28
CA ALA A 260 24.65 16.73 -4.63
C ALA A 260 24.66 16.61 -3.10
N PHE A 261 24.53 15.39 -2.56
CA PHE A 261 24.71 15.13 -1.12
C PHE A 261 26.14 15.40 -0.68
N GLU A 262 27.14 14.88 -1.40
CA GLU A 262 28.56 15.04 -1.08
C GLU A 262 28.98 16.53 -1.09
N GLU A 263 28.53 17.34 -2.04
CA GLU A 263 28.82 18.77 -2.11
C GLU A 263 28.26 19.57 -0.92
N GLU A 264 27.18 19.10 -0.32
CA GLU A 264 26.62 19.69 0.91
C GLU A 264 27.19 19.06 2.20
N GLY A 265 28.19 18.15 2.07
CA GLY A 265 28.80 17.45 3.20
C GLY A 265 27.85 16.48 3.90
N LEU A 266 26.90 15.92 3.18
CA LEU A 266 25.87 14.99 3.66
C LEU A 266 25.95 13.67 2.92
N THR A 267 25.31 12.64 3.46
CA THR A 267 25.16 11.34 2.78
C THR A 267 23.70 10.91 2.80
N VAL A 268 23.29 10.14 1.80
CA VAL A 268 21.93 9.55 1.73
C VAL A 268 21.73 8.59 2.90
N GLU A 269 22.75 7.80 3.19
CA GLU A 269 22.78 6.77 4.22
C GLU A 269 22.54 7.34 5.62
N GLU A 270 23.12 8.51 5.94
CA GLU A 270 22.91 9.20 7.21
C GLU A 270 21.42 9.45 7.52
N TYR A 271 20.66 9.78 6.49
CA TYR A 271 19.24 10.03 6.64
C TYR A 271 18.39 8.75 6.52
N ALA A 272 18.66 7.90 5.55
CA ALA A 272 17.85 6.73 5.24
C ALA A 272 18.10 5.56 6.20
N GLN A 273 19.37 5.28 6.54
CA GLN A 273 19.78 4.03 7.16
C GLN A 273 20.09 4.14 8.66
N ARG A 274 20.15 5.37 9.21
CA ARG A 274 20.42 5.53 10.64
C ARG A 274 19.18 5.19 11.47
N PHE A 275 19.31 4.28 12.44
CA PHE A 275 18.33 4.14 13.52
C PHE A 275 18.32 5.42 14.37
N ARG A 276 17.16 5.87 14.81
CA ARG A 276 16.99 7.00 15.72
C ARG A 276 16.47 6.51 17.06
N GLU A 277 17.03 7.04 18.13
CA GLU A 277 16.57 6.70 19.48
C GLU A 277 15.15 7.25 19.72
N LEU A 278 14.36 6.53 20.52
CA LEU A 278 12.95 6.90 20.75
C LEU A 278 12.79 8.28 21.41
N GLU A 279 13.77 8.69 22.21
CA GLU A 279 13.81 9.96 22.93
C GLU A 279 14.50 11.06 22.12
N GLU A 280 15.15 10.73 21.00
CA GLU A 280 15.83 11.70 20.14
C GLU A 280 14.81 12.72 19.60
N PRO A 281 15.14 14.03 19.61
CA PRO A 281 14.35 15.02 18.88
C PRO A 281 14.37 14.76 17.38
N LEU A 282 13.19 14.65 16.79
CA LEU A 282 13.05 14.41 15.36
C LEU A 282 12.81 15.71 14.58
N PRO A 283 13.28 15.83 13.35
CA PRO A 283 13.12 17.04 12.54
C PRO A 283 11.67 17.54 12.40
N TRP A 284 10.71 16.65 12.52
CA TRP A 284 9.28 16.92 12.38
C TRP A 284 8.49 17.01 13.71
N ASP A 285 9.15 16.89 14.86
CA ASP A 285 8.49 16.96 16.19
C ASP A 285 7.73 18.28 16.43
N HIS A 286 8.06 19.33 15.66
CA HIS A 286 7.39 20.62 15.72
C HIS A 286 6.05 20.67 14.95
N VAL A 287 5.72 19.62 14.18
CA VAL A 287 4.47 19.51 13.41
C VAL A 287 3.47 18.73 14.24
N ASP A 288 2.40 19.39 14.67
CA ASP A 288 1.31 18.72 15.38
C ASP A 288 0.37 18.01 14.40
N VAL A 289 0.39 16.70 14.43
CA VAL A 289 -0.47 15.81 13.64
C VAL A 289 -1.61 15.21 14.47
N VAL A 290 -1.85 15.75 15.67
CA VAL A 290 -2.87 15.30 16.62
C VAL A 290 -2.52 13.97 17.33
N VAL A 291 -1.80 13.07 16.66
CA VAL A 291 -1.31 11.82 17.25
C VAL A 291 -0.08 12.09 18.10
N THR A 292 -0.09 11.62 19.35
CA THR A 292 1.00 11.88 20.30
C THR A 292 2.23 11.01 20.02
N LYS A 293 3.43 11.56 20.24
CA LYS A 293 4.70 10.81 20.16
C LYS A 293 4.69 9.59 21.10
N SER A 294 4.15 9.75 22.30
CA SER A 294 4.04 8.64 23.26
C SER A 294 3.14 7.50 22.79
N PHE A 295 2.11 7.80 21.99
CA PHE A 295 1.31 6.76 21.33
C PHE A 295 2.15 6.02 20.28
N LEU A 296 2.85 6.74 19.42
CA LEU A 296 3.71 6.13 18.40
C LEU A 296 4.81 5.27 18.99
N GLN A 297 5.43 5.71 20.11
CA GLN A 297 6.40 4.92 20.85
C GLN A 297 5.83 3.62 21.43
N ARG A 298 4.58 3.65 21.93
CA ARG A 298 3.89 2.42 22.38
C ARG A 298 3.60 1.48 21.22
N GLU A 299 3.14 2.02 20.11
CA GLU A 299 2.86 1.21 18.89
C GLU A 299 4.16 0.63 18.30
N TYR A 300 5.26 1.38 18.34
CA TYR A 300 6.57 0.85 17.97
C TYR A 300 6.97 -0.37 18.83
N LYS A 301 6.85 -0.25 20.18
CA LYS A 301 7.19 -1.36 21.09
C LYS A 301 6.31 -2.59 20.83
N LYS A 302 5.01 -2.40 20.64
CA LYS A 302 4.10 -3.50 20.29
C LYS A 302 4.47 -4.13 18.94
N ALA A 303 4.80 -3.33 17.94
CA ALA A 303 5.22 -3.80 16.63
C ALA A 303 6.47 -4.71 16.72
N MET A 304 7.47 -4.33 17.54
CA MET A 304 8.66 -5.17 17.74
C MET A 304 8.34 -6.54 18.37
N GLU A 305 7.22 -6.67 19.06
CA GLU A 305 6.72 -7.90 19.67
C GLU A 305 5.61 -8.57 18.82
N ALA A 306 5.36 -8.08 17.61
CA ALA A 306 4.26 -8.51 16.73
C ALA A 306 2.88 -8.46 17.42
N MET A 307 2.68 -7.52 18.34
CA MET A 307 1.42 -7.31 19.03
C MET A 307 0.52 -6.34 18.26
N ILE A 308 -0.71 -6.75 18.00
CA ILE A 308 -1.69 -5.93 17.27
C ILE A 308 -2.36 -4.90 18.20
N THR A 309 -2.72 -3.77 17.62
CA THR A 309 -3.64 -2.79 18.20
C THR A 309 -4.98 -2.89 17.49
N PRO A 310 -6.09 -3.11 18.20
CA PRO A 310 -7.40 -3.26 17.58
C PRO A 310 -7.86 -1.97 16.89
N ASP A 311 -8.80 -2.10 15.95
CA ASP A 311 -9.41 -0.95 15.27
C ASP A 311 -10.10 -0.05 16.30
N CYS A 312 -9.98 1.27 16.14
CA CYS A 312 -10.58 2.25 17.04
C CYS A 312 -12.12 2.19 17.11
N ARG A 313 -12.78 1.50 16.16
CA ARG A 313 -14.22 1.17 16.22
C ARG A 313 -14.56 0.15 17.31
N GLN A 314 -13.57 -0.61 17.79
CA GLN A 314 -13.73 -1.58 18.88
C GLN A 314 -13.40 -0.98 20.26
N GLY A 315 -12.78 0.18 20.30
CA GLY A 315 -12.40 0.88 21.53
C GLY A 315 -11.36 1.95 21.30
N CYS A 316 -11.23 2.88 22.25
CA CYS A 316 -10.26 3.95 22.17
C CYS A 316 -8.83 3.45 22.48
N ASN A 317 -7.90 3.67 21.56
CA ASN A 317 -6.48 3.33 21.71
C ASN A 317 -5.62 4.45 22.33
N GLY A 318 -6.22 5.60 22.64
CA GLY A 318 -5.52 6.74 23.28
C GLY A 318 -4.45 7.39 22.38
N CYS A 319 -4.74 7.49 21.07
CA CYS A 319 -3.81 8.05 20.08
C CYS A 319 -3.71 9.59 20.15
N PHE A 320 -4.79 10.27 20.52
CA PHE A 320 -4.85 11.72 20.56
C PHE A 320 -4.36 12.29 21.90
N GLY A 321 -3.76 13.47 21.85
CA GLY A 321 -3.53 14.30 23.04
C GLY A 321 -4.84 14.76 23.67
N ARG A 322 -4.77 15.13 24.97
CA ARG A 322 -5.96 15.59 25.73
C ARG A 322 -6.69 16.75 25.04
N ALA A 323 -5.97 17.63 24.37
CA ALA A 323 -6.55 18.79 23.66
C ALA A 323 -7.48 18.40 22.52
N TYR A 324 -7.38 17.17 22.00
CA TYR A 324 -8.15 16.69 20.84
C TYR A 324 -9.11 15.53 21.18
N ALA A 325 -9.24 15.19 22.46
CA ALA A 325 -10.10 14.08 22.90
C ALA A 325 -11.57 14.22 22.44
N ASP A 326 -12.06 15.44 22.30
CA ASP A 326 -13.44 15.73 21.86
C ASP A 326 -13.66 15.50 20.35
N TYR A 327 -12.59 15.42 19.56
CA TYR A 327 -12.67 15.15 18.12
C TYR A 327 -12.63 13.65 17.80
N CYS A 328 -12.35 12.80 18.79
CA CYS A 328 -12.37 11.36 18.61
C CYS A 328 -13.82 10.86 18.58
N GLY A 329 -14.25 10.30 17.44
CA GLY A 329 -15.61 9.77 17.26
C GLY A 329 -15.93 8.49 18.06
N THR A 330 -14.98 7.99 18.85
CA THR A 330 -15.14 6.79 19.70
C THR A 330 -15.32 7.22 21.17
N LYS A 331 -16.44 7.87 21.48
CA LYS A 331 -16.89 8.01 22.88
C LYS A 331 -17.74 6.84 23.28
#